data_29ff265d8d00bb11447818c12616e7c0
#
_entry.id   29ff265d8d00bb11447818c12616e7c0
#
_cell.length_a   1.000
_cell.length_b   1.000
_cell.length_c   1.000
_cell.angle_alpha   90.00
_cell.angle_beta   90.00
_cell.angle_gamma   90.00
#
_symmetry.space_group_name_H-M   'P 1'
#
loop_
_entity.id
_entity.type
_entity.pdbx_description
1 polymer ?
#
loop_
_entity_poly.entity_id
_entity_poly.type
_entity_poly.pdbx_seq_one_letter_code
_entity_poly.pdbx_strand_id
1 'polypeptide(L)'
;IALSLPGIDFIGKELKKNNINTPLLVLTKGLKYISRSKKIFTISEKLQKVSGIKNISVLKGPCLAKELARKHQTSVIIANKNINFAKKIGKRISTKYYLNEFSRDIIGVEVCSAIKNIYAMIIGAGQSLNTSSSLFQRSINEMKYLTKYFKGKETSTLGLAGVGDLYVSAAGGRNSKMGSYLGKGYTFKNAKKRFMPNDTVEGEQLVREIAPYIMRKINKKKIPLMISLFRAILNNRKLTVT
;
A
#
# COMPACT_ATOMS: atom_id res chain seq x y z
N ILE A 1 0.26 5.16 15.04
CA ILE A 1 1.51 4.52 14.64
C ILE A 1 1.79 4.90 13.19
N ALA A 2 2.91 5.61 12.96
CA ALA A 2 3.35 6.08 11.65
C ALA A 2 4.84 5.73 11.47
N LEU A 3 5.14 4.45 11.33
CA LEU A 3 6.50 3.91 11.21
C LEU A 3 6.70 3.27 9.83
N SER A 4 7.95 3.02 9.47
CA SER A 4 8.28 2.13 8.36
C SER A 4 7.94 0.67 8.70
N LEU A 5 7.77 -0.15 7.67
CA LEU A 5 7.40 -1.58 7.82
C LEU A 5 8.32 -2.37 8.80
N PRO A 6 9.65 -2.19 8.79
CA PRO A 6 10.54 -2.87 9.75
C PRO A 6 10.27 -2.50 11.22
N GLY A 7 9.80 -1.28 11.50
CA GLY A 7 9.54 -0.81 12.88
C GLY A 7 8.31 -1.43 13.56
N ILE A 8 7.45 -2.13 12.81
CA ILE A 8 6.17 -2.67 13.32
C ILE A 8 6.38 -3.75 14.39
N ASP A 9 7.35 -4.64 14.19
CA ASP A 9 7.64 -5.69 15.17
C ASP A 9 8.22 -5.09 16.47
N PHE A 10 9.08 -4.10 16.34
CA PHE A 10 9.65 -3.39 17.48
C PHE A 10 8.57 -2.71 18.31
N ILE A 11 7.78 -1.84 17.69
CA ILE A 11 6.74 -1.10 18.43
C ILE A 11 5.69 -2.02 19.05
N GLY A 12 5.31 -3.11 18.37
CA GLY A 12 4.37 -4.09 18.91
C GLY A 12 4.89 -4.76 20.18
N LYS A 13 6.19 -5.07 20.24
CA LYS A 13 6.84 -5.61 21.45
C LYS A 13 6.92 -4.58 22.57
N GLU A 14 7.28 -3.34 22.25
CA GLU A 14 7.35 -2.25 23.23
C GLU A 14 5.99 -1.94 23.85
N LEU A 15 4.93 -1.90 23.05
CA LEU A 15 3.55 -1.74 23.54
C LEU A 15 3.17 -2.85 24.53
N LYS A 16 3.51 -4.10 24.20
CA LYS A 16 3.27 -5.25 25.10
C LYS A 16 4.09 -5.18 26.37
N LYS A 17 5.40 -4.91 26.26
CA LYS A 17 6.33 -4.84 27.38
C LYS A 17 5.91 -3.77 28.41
N ASN A 18 5.43 -2.64 27.93
CA ASN A 18 5.01 -1.51 28.77
C ASN A 18 3.52 -1.56 29.16
N ASN A 19 2.83 -2.70 28.95
CA ASN A 19 1.41 -2.89 29.27
C ASN A 19 0.47 -1.82 28.68
N ILE A 20 0.84 -1.26 27.52
CA ILE A 20 0.03 -0.28 26.81
C ILE A 20 -1.19 -0.98 26.18
N ASN A 21 -2.38 -0.64 26.61
CA ASN A 21 -3.64 -1.21 26.11
C ASN A 21 -4.59 -0.11 25.53
N THR A 22 -4.03 0.98 25.07
CA THR A 22 -4.79 2.04 24.43
C THR A 22 -5.12 1.69 22.97
N PRO A 23 -6.29 2.11 22.44
CA PRO A 23 -6.62 1.91 21.03
C PRO A 23 -5.58 2.52 20.10
N LEU A 24 -5.28 1.84 19.00
CA LEU A 24 -4.26 2.27 18.04
C LEU A 24 -4.90 2.83 16.77
N LEU A 25 -4.31 3.91 16.23
CA LEU A 25 -4.54 4.37 14.86
C LEU A 25 -3.26 4.16 14.05
N VAL A 26 -3.35 3.37 12.96
CA VAL A 26 -2.19 2.92 12.17
C VAL A 26 -2.19 3.57 10.79
N LEU A 27 -1.16 4.36 10.52
CA LEU A 27 -0.93 5.02 9.25
C LEU A 27 0.02 4.22 8.34
N THR A 28 0.88 3.39 8.94
CA THR A 28 1.88 2.58 8.22
C THR A 28 1.23 1.76 7.11
N LYS A 29 1.78 1.86 5.90
CA LYS A 29 1.36 1.07 4.73
C LYS A 29 2.27 -0.15 4.55
N GLY A 30 1.72 -1.27 4.11
CA GLY A 30 2.47 -2.48 3.82
C GLY A 30 1.73 -3.76 4.18
N LEU A 31 2.36 -4.86 3.82
CA LEU A 31 1.95 -6.22 4.17
C LEU A 31 3.18 -6.94 4.70
N LYS A 32 3.02 -7.85 5.63
CA LYS A 32 4.12 -8.59 6.25
C LYS A 32 4.00 -10.09 5.97
N TYR A 33 5.01 -10.66 5.31
CA TYR A 33 5.13 -12.11 5.13
C TYR A 33 5.80 -12.74 6.34
N ILE A 34 5.20 -13.78 6.89
CA ILE A 34 5.77 -14.55 8.01
C ILE A 34 6.13 -15.95 7.51
N SER A 35 7.41 -16.21 7.34
CA SER A 35 7.95 -17.46 6.77
C SER A 35 7.51 -18.69 7.58
N ARG A 36 7.52 -18.61 8.91
CA ARG A 36 7.13 -19.71 9.81
C ARG A 36 5.67 -20.16 9.59
N SER A 37 4.75 -19.22 9.41
CA SER A 37 3.33 -19.53 9.16
C SER A 37 2.98 -19.62 7.68
N LYS A 38 3.90 -19.25 6.80
CA LYS A 38 3.70 -19.16 5.33
C LYS A 38 2.48 -18.32 4.95
N LYS A 39 2.21 -17.23 5.71
CA LYS A 39 1.07 -16.32 5.54
C LYS A 39 1.51 -14.87 5.39
N ILE A 40 0.70 -14.08 4.71
CA ILE A 40 0.77 -12.62 4.72
C ILE A 40 -0.21 -12.10 5.77
N PHE A 41 0.23 -11.11 6.51
CA PHE A 41 -0.56 -10.35 7.46
C PHE A 41 -0.64 -8.89 7.04
N THR A 42 -1.76 -8.24 7.29
CA THR A 42 -1.84 -6.78 7.27
C THR A 42 -1.10 -6.23 8.49
N ILE A 43 -0.82 -4.92 8.49
CA ILE A 43 -0.09 -4.30 9.61
C ILE A 43 -0.91 -4.34 10.89
N SER A 44 -2.23 -4.11 10.80
CA SER A 44 -3.12 -4.20 11.96
C SER A 44 -3.17 -5.62 12.55
N GLU A 45 -3.28 -6.66 11.71
CA GLU A 45 -3.22 -8.06 12.16
C GLU A 45 -1.89 -8.40 12.82
N LYS A 46 -0.78 -7.93 12.24
CA LYS A 46 0.55 -8.15 12.80
C LYS A 46 0.72 -7.46 14.14
N LEU A 47 0.31 -6.18 14.26
CA LEU A 47 0.33 -5.45 15.53
C LEU A 47 -0.56 -6.12 16.58
N GLN A 48 -1.79 -6.50 16.24
CA GLN A 48 -2.68 -7.22 17.15
C GLN A 48 -2.01 -8.48 17.69
N LYS A 49 -1.36 -9.25 16.82
CA LYS A 49 -0.69 -10.50 17.20
C LYS A 49 0.50 -10.28 18.14
N VAL A 50 1.27 -9.20 17.95
CA VAL A 50 2.49 -8.92 18.72
C VAL A 50 2.17 -8.20 20.02
N SER A 51 1.31 -7.17 19.98
CA SER A 51 0.98 -6.34 21.15
C SER A 51 -0.14 -6.88 22.01
N GLY A 52 -1.05 -7.71 21.44
CA GLY A 52 -2.29 -8.13 22.11
C GLY A 52 -3.44 -7.12 22.03
N ILE A 53 -3.19 -5.89 21.53
CA ILE A 53 -4.20 -4.83 21.46
C ILE A 53 -5.25 -5.16 20.41
N LYS A 54 -6.52 -5.24 20.82
CA LYS A 54 -7.65 -5.64 19.95
C LYS A 54 -8.24 -4.49 19.16
N ASN A 55 -8.25 -3.27 19.73
CA ASN A 55 -8.88 -2.11 19.10
C ASN A 55 -7.87 -1.35 18.24
N ILE A 56 -7.77 -1.74 16.98
CA ILE A 56 -6.88 -1.12 16.01
C ILE A 56 -7.71 -0.54 14.87
N SER A 57 -7.53 0.75 14.62
CA SER A 57 -8.05 1.44 13.46
C SER A 57 -6.91 1.70 12.48
N VAL A 58 -7.23 1.78 11.20
CA VAL A 58 -6.28 2.15 10.15
C VAL A 58 -6.75 3.41 9.44
N LEU A 59 -5.81 4.29 9.11
CA LEU A 59 -6.05 5.50 8.33
C LEU A 59 -5.23 5.40 7.04
N LYS A 60 -5.93 5.46 5.89
CA LYS A 60 -5.34 5.32 4.56
C LYS A 60 -5.98 6.33 3.60
N GLY A 61 -5.43 6.42 2.41
CA GLY A 61 -5.93 7.30 1.34
C GLY A 61 -4.86 8.25 0.83
N PRO A 62 -5.23 9.10 -0.16
CA PRO A 62 -4.33 10.10 -0.72
C PRO A 62 -4.08 11.19 0.32
N CYS A 63 -2.81 11.42 0.62
CA CYS A 63 -2.43 12.50 1.54
C CYS A 63 -0.97 12.89 1.27
N LEU A 64 -0.78 13.94 0.48
CA LEU A 64 0.52 14.55 0.25
C LEU A 64 0.79 15.58 1.35
N ALA A 65 1.86 15.37 2.13
CA ALA A 65 2.17 16.22 3.29
C ALA A 65 2.30 17.72 2.92
N LYS A 66 2.87 18.02 1.74
CA LYS A 66 3.00 19.41 1.26
C LYS A 66 1.64 20.07 0.97
N GLU A 67 0.69 19.32 0.41
CA GLU A 67 -0.66 19.82 0.13
C GLU A 67 -1.45 20.00 1.43
N LEU A 68 -1.37 19.01 2.31
CA LEU A 68 -2.01 19.11 3.63
C LEU A 68 -1.48 20.30 4.44
N ALA A 69 -0.17 20.54 4.44
CA ALA A 69 0.44 21.70 5.10
C ALA A 69 -0.05 23.04 4.51
N ARG A 70 -0.42 23.07 3.23
CA ARG A 70 -1.03 24.23 2.55
C ARG A 70 -2.55 24.28 2.71
N LYS A 71 -3.13 23.40 3.52
CA LYS A 71 -4.58 23.29 3.78
C LYS A 71 -5.40 22.97 2.51
N HIS A 72 -4.80 22.30 1.52
CA HIS A 72 -5.57 21.78 0.39
C HIS A 72 -6.51 20.68 0.87
N GLN A 73 -7.72 20.66 0.32
CA GLN A 73 -8.71 19.65 0.69
C GLN A 73 -8.17 18.24 0.46
N THR A 74 -8.17 17.45 1.51
CA THR A 74 -7.66 16.07 1.53
C THR A 74 -8.71 15.16 2.14
N SER A 75 -9.06 14.08 1.44
CA SER A 75 -9.99 13.06 1.94
C SER A 75 -9.26 11.77 2.19
N VAL A 76 -9.46 11.18 3.37
CA VAL A 76 -8.87 9.92 3.80
C VAL A 76 -9.95 8.97 4.33
N ILE A 77 -9.63 7.69 4.46
CA ILE A 77 -10.54 6.70 5.02
C ILE A 77 -9.99 6.15 6.33
N ILE A 78 -10.87 6.08 7.34
CA ILE A 78 -10.61 5.42 8.61
C ILE A 78 -11.40 4.12 8.64
N ALA A 79 -10.70 2.99 8.78
CA ALA A 79 -11.36 1.70 8.91
C ALA A 79 -11.16 1.11 10.32
N ASN A 80 -12.28 0.62 10.88
CA ASN A 80 -12.32 -0.13 12.14
C ASN A 80 -13.49 -1.11 12.10
N LYS A 81 -13.35 -2.28 12.73
CA LYS A 81 -14.47 -3.25 12.84
C LYS A 81 -15.71 -2.62 13.47
N ASN A 82 -15.51 -1.73 14.44
CA ASN A 82 -16.56 -0.88 15.02
C ASN A 82 -16.59 0.47 14.30
N ILE A 83 -17.60 0.68 13.46
CA ILE A 83 -17.73 1.92 12.67
C ILE A 83 -17.93 3.17 13.55
N ASN A 84 -18.56 3.03 14.70
CA ASN A 84 -18.77 4.15 15.62
C ASN A 84 -17.44 4.62 16.22
N PHE A 85 -16.50 3.67 16.44
CA PHE A 85 -15.16 4.01 16.89
C PHE A 85 -14.37 4.73 15.79
N ALA A 86 -14.46 4.29 14.53
CA ALA A 86 -13.88 5.01 13.40
C ALA A 86 -14.42 6.45 13.30
N LYS A 87 -15.74 6.63 13.41
CA LYS A 87 -16.38 7.95 13.42
C LYS A 87 -15.92 8.83 14.59
N LYS A 88 -15.74 8.24 15.79
CA LYS A 88 -15.22 8.97 16.97
C LYS A 88 -13.79 9.48 16.72
N ILE A 89 -12.93 8.67 16.09
CA ILE A 89 -11.59 9.10 15.69
C ILE A 89 -11.71 10.24 14.65
N GLY A 90 -12.52 10.05 13.61
CA GLY A 90 -12.72 11.03 12.56
C GLY A 90 -13.12 12.40 13.11
N LYS A 91 -14.09 12.47 14.03
CA LYS A 91 -14.49 13.73 14.68
C LYS A 91 -13.32 14.47 15.36
N ARG A 92 -12.32 13.75 15.84
CA ARG A 92 -11.15 14.35 16.53
C ARG A 92 -10.08 14.87 15.59
N ILE A 93 -9.99 14.34 14.37
CA ILE A 93 -8.95 14.69 13.41
C ILE A 93 -9.48 15.44 12.18
N SER A 94 -10.80 15.51 11.98
CA SER A 94 -11.42 16.28 10.89
C SER A 94 -11.16 17.76 11.04
N THR A 95 -10.93 18.41 9.91
CA THR A 95 -10.88 19.87 9.78
C THR A 95 -11.68 20.28 8.55
N LYS A 96 -11.77 21.59 8.25
CA LYS A 96 -12.42 22.10 7.03
C LYS A 96 -11.78 21.57 5.74
N TYR A 97 -10.51 21.17 5.79
CA TYR A 97 -9.73 20.69 4.66
C TYR A 97 -9.22 19.24 4.80
N TYR A 98 -9.47 18.58 5.95
CA TYR A 98 -9.13 17.17 6.17
C TYR A 98 -10.38 16.37 6.49
N LEU A 99 -10.91 15.71 5.45
CA LEU A 99 -12.18 15.01 5.48
C LEU A 99 -11.98 13.51 5.69
N ASN A 100 -12.91 12.85 6.39
CA ASN A 100 -12.79 11.43 6.71
C ASN A 100 -14.01 10.65 6.22
N GLU A 101 -13.75 9.60 5.44
CA GLU A 101 -14.67 8.51 5.17
C GLU A 101 -14.46 7.38 6.17
N PHE A 102 -15.44 6.47 6.27
CA PHE A 102 -15.42 5.40 7.27
C PHE A 102 -15.73 4.04 6.65
N SER A 103 -15.01 2.99 7.09
CA SER A 103 -15.21 1.62 6.64
C SER A 103 -15.13 0.63 7.80
N ARG A 104 -15.82 -0.51 7.66
CA ARG A 104 -15.62 -1.69 8.51
C ARG A 104 -14.58 -2.66 7.91
N ASP A 105 -14.20 -2.47 6.66
CA ASP A 105 -13.28 -3.34 5.94
C ASP A 105 -11.81 -2.93 6.16
N ILE A 106 -11.26 -3.26 7.34
CA ILE A 106 -9.86 -2.98 7.65
C ILE A 106 -8.93 -3.69 6.66
N ILE A 107 -9.20 -4.97 6.37
CA ILE A 107 -8.35 -5.79 5.50
C ILE A 107 -8.28 -5.21 4.09
N GLY A 108 -9.42 -4.93 3.48
CA GLY A 108 -9.46 -4.36 2.14
C GLY A 108 -8.76 -3.01 2.05
N VAL A 109 -8.98 -2.13 3.04
CA VAL A 109 -8.34 -0.81 3.12
C VAL A 109 -6.82 -0.93 3.26
N GLU A 110 -6.31 -1.88 4.06
CA GLU A 110 -4.86 -2.08 4.21
C GLU A 110 -4.23 -2.74 2.99
N VAL A 111 -4.88 -3.77 2.42
CA VAL A 111 -4.36 -4.49 1.25
C VAL A 111 -4.25 -3.56 0.06
N CYS A 112 -5.34 -2.89 -0.33
CA CYS A 112 -5.31 -2.01 -1.51
C CYS A 112 -4.34 -0.84 -1.32
N SER A 113 -4.28 -0.23 -0.13
CA SER A 113 -3.32 0.83 0.20
C SER A 113 -1.85 0.38 0.15
N ALA A 114 -1.56 -0.89 0.45
CA ALA A 114 -0.22 -1.44 0.34
C ALA A 114 0.18 -1.68 -1.11
N ILE A 115 -0.64 -2.47 -1.85
CA ILE A 115 -0.29 -2.91 -3.20
C ILE A 115 -0.33 -1.79 -4.25
N LYS A 116 -1.05 -0.68 -3.99
CA LYS A 116 -1.08 0.47 -4.90
C LYS A 116 0.31 1.00 -5.27
N ASN A 117 1.29 0.88 -4.37
CA ASN A 117 2.66 1.33 -4.63
C ASN A 117 3.36 0.50 -5.72
N ILE A 118 3.04 -0.79 -5.81
CA ILE A 118 3.49 -1.69 -6.88
C ILE A 118 2.87 -1.23 -8.21
N TYR A 119 1.56 -0.97 -8.22
CA TYR A 119 0.84 -0.58 -9.43
C TYR A 119 1.15 0.85 -9.87
N ALA A 120 1.44 1.77 -8.94
CA ALA A 120 1.93 3.10 -9.29
C ALA A 120 3.26 3.03 -10.09
N MET A 121 4.13 2.06 -9.77
CA MET A 121 5.36 1.82 -10.53
C MET A 121 5.05 1.26 -11.93
N ILE A 122 4.08 0.36 -12.05
CA ILE A 122 3.65 -0.21 -13.33
C ILE A 122 3.04 0.87 -14.23
N ILE A 123 2.15 1.71 -13.68
CA ILE A 123 1.52 2.82 -14.41
C ILE A 123 2.57 3.82 -14.87
N GLY A 124 3.53 4.16 -13.99
CA GLY A 124 4.64 5.03 -14.33
C GLY A 124 5.56 4.51 -15.45
N ALA A 125 5.53 3.18 -15.70
CA ALA A 125 6.26 2.59 -16.82
C ALA A 125 5.60 2.84 -18.19
N GLY A 126 4.36 3.29 -18.23
CA GLY A 126 3.70 3.73 -19.45
C GLY A 126 4.41 4.97 -20.02
N GLN A 127 4.83 4.89 -21.28
CA GLN A 127 5.59 5.96 -21.94
C GLN A 127 4.68 6.97 -22.67
N SER A 128 3.37 6.76 -22.63
CA SER A 128 2.34 7.65 -23.16
C SER A 128 1.10 7.64 -22.25
N LEU A 129 0.24 8.65 -22.38
CA LEU A 129 -1.00 8.73 -21.63
C LEU A 129 -1.93 7.55 -21.93
N ASN A 130 -2.03 7.13 -23.18
CA ASN A 130 -2.85 5.97 -23.58
C ASN A 130 -2.35 4.70 -22.93
N THR A 131 -1.04 4.44 -22.94
CA THR A 131 -0.45 3.27 -22.28
C THR A 131 -0.66 3.33 -20.77
N SER A 132 -0.40 4.48 -20.14
CA SER A 132 -0.59 4.67 -18.70
C SER A 132 -2.05 4.48 -18.29
N SER A 133 -3.01 4.94 -19.10
CA SER A 133 -4.45 4.75 -18.87
C SER A 133 -4.84 3.26 -18.91
N SER A 134 -4.36 2.52 -19.93
CA SER A 134 -4.57 1.07 -20.01
C SER A 134 -3.97 0.33 -18.81
N LEU A 135 -2.73 0.67 -18.42
CA LEU A 135 -2.08 0.09 -17.25
C LEU A 135 -2.81 0.44 -15.96
N PHE A 136 -3.36 1.65 -15.84
CA PHE A 136 -4.16 2.07 -14.69
C PHE A 136 -5.41 1.19 -14.54
N GLN A 137 -6.19 1.05 -15.62
CA GLN A 137 -7.41 0.23 -15.61
C GLN A 137 -7.10 -1.24 -15.28
N ARG A 138 -6.08 -1.83 -15.93
CA ARG A 138 -5.64 -3.21 -15.66
C ARG A 138 -5.14 -3.37 -14.22
N SER A 139 -4.43 -2.38 -13.69
CA SER A 139 -3.96 -2.36 -12.29
C SER A 139 -5.12 -2.42 -11.31
N ILE A 140 -6.21 -1.69 -11.54
CA ILE A 140 -7.40 -1.74 -10.71
C ILE A 140 -8.00 -3.14 -10.70
N ASN A 141 -8.07 -3.83 -11.84
CA ASN A 141 -8.59 -5.18 -11.92
C ASN A 141 -7.75 -6.18 -11.10
N GLU A 142 -6.43 -6.11 -11.20
CA GLU A 142 -5.54 -6.94 -10.39
C GLU A 142 -5.65 -6.60 -8.89
N MET A 143 -5.74 -5.32 -8.55
CA MET A 143 -5.94 -4.87 -7.16
C MET A 143 -7.25 -5.40 -6.58
N LYS A 144 -8.36 -5.34 -7.32
CA LYS A 144 -9.65 -5.93 -6.91
C LYS A 144 -9.52 -7.41 -6.61
N TYR A 145 -8.90 -8.15 -7.54
CA TYR A 145 -8.66 -9.58 -7.37
C TYR A 145 -7.84 -9.88 -6.10
N LEU A 146 -6.73 -9.17 -5.89
CA LEU A 146 -5.87 -9.36 -4.73
C LEU A 146 -6.57 -8.98 -3.42
N THR A 147 -7.30 -7.86 -3.41
CA THR A 147 -8.05 -7.43 -2.22
C THR A 147 -9.06 -8.50 -1.80
N LYS A 148 -9.82 -9.04 -2.76
CA LYS A 148 -10.75 -10.15 -2.52
C LYS A 148 -10.04 -11.43 -2.07
N TYR A 149 -8.92 -11.78 -2.69
CA TYR A 149 -8.10 -12.93 -2.32
C TYR A 149 -7.68 -12.88 -0.85
N PHE A 150 -7.29 -11.71 -0.36
CA PHE A 150 -6.94 -11.47 1.04
C PHE A 150 -8.16 -11.23 1.97
N LYS A 151 -9.37 -11.50 1.51
CA LYS A 151 -10.63 -11.37 2.28
C LYS A 151 -11.06 -9.93 2.57
N GLY A 152 -10.54 -8.95 1.85
CA GLY A 152 -11.08 -7.59 1.80
C GLY A 152 -12.22 -7.46 0.77
N LYS A 153 -12.96 -6.37 0.84
CA LYS A 153 -14.03 -6.06 -0.11
C LYS A 153 -13.47 -5.36 -1.35
N GLU A 154 -13.93 -5.73 -2.54
CA GLU A 154 -13.54 -5.07 -3.80
C GLU A 154 -13.87 -3.58 -3.80
N THR A 155 -14.94 -3.17 -3.10
CA THR A 155 -15.34 -1.77 -2.95
C THR A 155 -14.25 -0.91 -2.28
N SER A 156 -13.45 -1.47 -1.37
CA SER A 156 -12.32 -0.75 -0.77
C SER A 156 -11.24 -0.40 -1.79
N THR A 157 -11.08 -1.23 -2.85
CA THR A 157 -10.15 -0.91 -3.95
C THR A 157 -10.61 0.30 -4.76
N LEU A 158 -11.92 0.48 -4.95
CA LEU A 158 -12.50 1.58 -5.71
C LEU A 158 -12.57 2.89 -4.93
N GLY A 159 -12.35 2.84 -3.62
CA GLY A 159 -12.38 4.01 -2.72
C GLY A 159 -11.03 4.72 -2.58
N LEU A 160 -10.96 5.60 -1.57
CA LEU A 160 -9.81 6.46 -1.30
C LEU A 160 -8.51 5.68 -1.04
N ALA A 161 -8.57 4.54 -0.34
CA ALA A 161 -7.37 3.75 -0.02
C ALA A 161 -6.80 2.99 -1.23
N GLY A 162 -7.60 2.74 -2.25
CA GLY A 162 -7.23 2.07 -3.49
C GLY A 162 -7.02 3.05 -4.63
N VAL A 163 -8.06 3.25 -5.45
CA VAL A 163 -8.01 4.09 -6.66
C VAL A 163 -7.59 5.52 -6.35
N GLY A 164 -8.13 6.14 -5.29
CA GLY A 164 -7.78 7.51 -4.93
C GLY A 164 -6.28 7.68 -4.63
N ASP A 165 -5.72 6.81 -3.78
CA ASP A 165 -4.29 6.85 -3.43
C ASP A 165 -3.39 6.36 -4.58
N LEU A 166 -3.90 5.46 -5.45
CA LEU A 166 -3.21 5.04 -6.67
C LEU A 166 -3.07 6.19 -7.66
N TYR A 167 -4.13 6.96 -7.89
CA TYR A 167 -4.12 8.14 -8.77
C TYR A 167 -3.02 9.12 -8.38
N VAL A 168 -3.02 9.56 -7.11
CA VAL A 168 -2.00 10.50 -6.59
C VAL A 168 -0.59 9.91 -6.69
N SER A 169 -0.43 8.62 -6.42
CA SER A 169 0.88 7.96 -6.47
C SER A 169 1.40 7.76 -7.89
N ALA A 170 0.50 7.56 -8.86
CA ALA A 170 0.84 7.44 -10.28
C ALA A 170 1.16 8.80 -10.91
N ALA A 171 0.50 9.87 -10.45
CA ALA A 171 0.67 11.24 -10.99
C ALA A 171 2.04 11.87 -10.72
N GLY A 172 2.88 11.33 -9.82
CA GLY A 172 4.21 11.92 -9.56
C GLY A 172 4.95 11.39 -8.34
N GLY A 173 4.51 10.28 -7.76
CA GLY A 173 5.18 9.67 -6.60
C GLY A 173 6.51 8.98 -6.95
N ARG A 174 7.34 8.68 -5.93
CA ARG A 174 8.62 7.98 -6.10
C ARG A 174 8.49 6.63 -6.81
N ASN A 175 7.41 5.90 -6.57
CA ASN A 175 7.13 4.64 -7.26
C ASN A 175 6.87 4.87 -8.75
N SER A 176 6.07 5.87 -9.12
CA SER A 176 5.81 6.25 -10.52
C SER A 176 7.10 6.71 -11.22
N LYS A 177 7.91 7.54 -10.56
CA LYS A 177 9.21 7.97 -11.07
C LYS A 177 10.14 6.78 -11.36
N MET A 178 10.24 5.81 -10.44
CA MET A 178 10.98 4.56 -10.70
C MET A 178 10.40 3.80 -11.89
N GLY A 179 9.08 3.69 -11.96
CA GLY A 179 8.38 3.07 -13.10
C GLY A 179 8.76 3.70 -14.43
N SER A 180 8.82 5.03 -14.51
CA SER A 180 9.23 5.76 -15.73
C SER A 180 10.62 5.33 -16.21
N TYR A 181 11.57 5.12 -15.31
CA TYR A 181 12.89 4.61 -15.72
C TYR A 181 12.84 3.15 -16.19
N LEU A 182 12.03 2.32 -15.53
CA LEU A 182 11.84 0.93 -15.96
C LEU A 182 11.21 0.86 -17.35
N GLY A 183 10.21 1.71 -17.63
CA GLY A 183 9.57 1.82 -18.95
C GLY A 183 10.52 2.30 -20.05
N LYS A 184 11.53 3.10 -19.70
CA LYS A 184 12.63 3.50 -20.60
C LYS A 184 13.68 2.40 -20.83
N GLY A 185 13.45 1.20 -20.27
CA GLY A 185 14.32 0.03 -20.46
C GLY A 185 15.49 -0.09 -19.48
N TYR A 186 15.56 0.75 -18.43
CA TYR A 186 16.53 0.56 -17.36
C TYR A 186 16.11 -0.64 -16.48
N THR A 187 17.10 -1.38 -15.96
CA THR A 187 16.83 -2.35 -14.88
C THR A 187 16.65 -1.60 -13.55
N PHE A 188 15.99 -2.24 -12.58
CA PHE A 188 15.74 -1.62 -11.28
C PHE A 188 17.04 -1.14 -10.60
N LYS A 189 18.07 -2.00 -10.55
CA LYS A 189 19.36 -1.65 -9.92
C LYS A 189 20.02 -0.46 -10.60
N ASN A 190 20.02 -0.42 -11.94
CA ASN A 190 20.62 0.67 -12.69
C ASN A 190 19.84 1.99 -12.50
N ALA A 191 18.51 1.94 -12.57
CA ALA A 191 17.67 3.10 -12.33
C ALA A 191 17.83 3.64 -10.90
N LYS A 192 17.85 2.75 -9.89
CA LYS A 192 18.03 3.11 -8.50
C LYS A 192 19.39 3.79 -8.26
N LYS A 193 20.48 3.18 -8.76
CA LYS A 193 21.84 3.72 -8.58
C LYS A 193 22.01 5.07 -9.27
N ARG A 194 21.52 5.22 -10.51
CA ARG A 194 21.78 6.39 -11.35
C ARG A 194 20.88 7.59 -11.07
N PHE A 195 19.59 7.35 -10.79
CA PHE A 195 18.59 8.43 -10.78
C PHE A 195 17.89 8.61 -9.44
N MET A 196 17.94 7.61 -8.56
CA MET A 196 17.21 7.63 -7.29
C MET A 196 18.04 7.05 -6.12
N PRO A 197 19.33 7.40 -5.95
CA PRO A 197 20.23 6.75 -4.97
C PRO A 197 19.68 6.89 -3.54
N ASN A 198 19.12 8.04 -3.19
CA ASN A 198 18.65 8.37 -1.84
C ASN A 198 17.12 8.20 -1.65
N ASP A 199 16.38 7.88 -2.70
CA ASP A 199 14.92 7.74 -2.62
C ASP A 199 14.53 6.36 -2.08
N THR A 200 13.63 6.30 -1.12
CA THR A 200 12.96 5.05 -0.74
C THR A 200 11.85 4.73 -1.75
N VAL A 201 11.87 3.54 -2.31
CA VAL A 201 10.86 3.04 -3.25
C VAL A 201 10.03 1.97 -2.52
N GLU A 202 8.91 2.38 -1.92
CA GLU A 202 8.09 1.50 -1.08
C GLU A 202 7.55 0.28 -1.85
N GLY A 203 7.26 0.47 -3.13
CA GLY A 203 6.80 -0.61 -4.01
C GLY A 203 7.81 -1.74 -4.12
N GLU A 204 9.11 -1.42 -4.23
CA GLU A 204 10.18 -2.43 -4.26
C GLU A 204 10.31 -3.17 -2.94
N GLN A 205 10.26 -2.45 -1.81
CA GLN A 205 10.32 -3.07 -0.49
C GLN A 205 9.15 -4.05 -0.31
N LEU A 206 7.95 -3.65 -0.74
CA LEU A 206 6.78 -4.53 -0.69
C LEU A 206 6.93 -5.74 -1.61
N VAL A 207 7.45 -5.55 -2.85
CA VAL A 207 7.73 -6.67 -3.76
C VAL A 207 8.60 -7.73 -3.08
N ARG A 208 9.72 -7.32 -2.48
CA ARG A 208 10.63 -8.27 -1.79
C ARG A 208 9.96 -8.96 -0.61
N GLU A 209 9.12 -8.25 0.13
CA GLU A 209 8.42 -8.79 1.28
C GLU A 209 7.37 -9.85 0.89
N ILE A 210 6.54 -9.58 -0.13
CA ILE A 210 5.40 -10.45 -0.43
C ILE A 210 5.63 -11.46 -1.56
N ALA A 211 6.67 -11.29 -2.37
CA ALA A 211 6.93 -12.15 -3.51
C ALA A 211 7.03 -13.64 -3.16
N PRO A 212 7.67 -14.07 -2.04
CA PRO A 212 7.75 -15.49 -1.69
C PRO A 212 6.38 -16.15 -1.53
N TYR A 213 5.39 -15.39 -1.08
CA TYR A 213 4.02 -15.87 -0.96
C TYR A 213 3.27 -15.79 -2.29
N ILE A 214 3.26 -14.61 -2.92
CA ILE A 214 2.50 -14.34 -4.15
C ILE A 214 2.90 -15.31 -5.26
N MET A 215 4.21 -15.48 -5.50
CA MET A 215 4.72 -16.33 -6.56
C MET A 215 4.35 -17.81 -6.41
N ARG A 216 4.09 -18.26 -5.17
CA ARG A 216 3.77 -19.66 -4.85
C ARG A 216 2.27 -19.91 -4.74
N LYS A 217 1.50 -18.95 -4.23
CA LYS A 217 0.11 -19.18 -3.79
C LYS A 217 -0.95 -18.55 -4.69
N ILE A 218 -0.61 -17.53 -5.47
CA ILE A 218 -1.59 -16.82 -6.29
C ILE A 218 -1.49 -17.24 -7.76
N ASN A 219 -2.64 -17.34 -8.41
CA ASN A 219 -2.71 -17.61 -9.85
C ASN A 219 -2.10 -16.42 -10.62
N LYS A 220 -0.93 -16.65 -11.20
CA LYS A 220 -0.15 -15.64 -11.94
C LYS A 220 -0.89 -15.07 -13.15
N LYS A 221 -1.80 -15.85 -13.77
CA LYS A 221 -2.63 -15.37 -14.89
C LYS A 221 -3.64 -14.29 -14.47
N LYS A 222 -3.95 -14.18 -13.18
CA LYS A 222 -4.88 -13.17 -12.64
C LYS A 222 -4.19 -11.86 -12.25
N ILE A 223 -2.85 -11.85 -12.20
CA ILE A 223 -2.03 -10.71 -11.79
C ILE A 223 -0.79 -10.55 -12.68
N PRO A 224 -0.93 -10.57 -14.03
CA PRO A 224 0.21 -10.57 -14.94
C PRO A 224 1.10 -9.34 -14.79
N LEU A 225 0.53 -8.15 -14.57
CA LEU A 225 1.29 -6.91 -14.37
C LEU A 225 2.19 -6.98 -13.13
N MET A 226 1.63 -7.42 -12.00
CA MET A 226 2.41 -7.59 -10.77
C MET A 226 3.53 -8.60 -10.96
N ILE A 227 3.27 -9.74 -11.62
CA ILE A 227 4.27 -10.76 -11.88
C ILE A 227 5.40 -10.24 -12.78
N SER A 228 5.07 -9.44 -13.80
CA SER A 228 6.07 -8.81 -14.66
C SER A 228 7.00 -7.90 -13.86
N LEU A 229 6.44 -7.03 -13.01
CA LEU A 229 7.24 -6.16 -12.15
C LEU A 229 8.09 -6.97 -11.14
N PHE A 230 7.55 -8.05 -10.56
CA PHE A 230 8.30 -8.92 -9.66
C PHE A 230 9.55 -9.48 -10.34
N ARG A 231 9.40 -10.01 -11.56
CA ARG A 231 10.53 -10.52 -12.36
C ARG A 231 11.55 -9.43 -12.66
N ALA A 232 11.09 -8.22 -12.99
CA ALA A 232 11.98 -7.09 -13.27
C ALA A 232 12.81 -6.71 -12.03
N ILE A 233 12.20 -6.64 -10.85
CA ILE A 233 12.89 -6.23 -9.61
C ILE A 233 13.76 -7.37 -9.05
N LEU A 234 13.21 -8.57 -8.91
CA LEU A 234 13.90 -9.67 -8.22
C LEU A 234 15.06 -10.24 -9.05
N ASN A 235 14.86 -10.35 -10.36
CA ASN A 235 15.85 -10.91 -11.29
C ASN A 235 16.66 -9.81 -12.02
N ASN A 236 16.44 -8.53 -11.65
CA ASN A 236 17.06 -7.36 -12.27
C ASN A 236 16.97 -7.36 -13.81
N ARG A 237 15.81 -7.73 -14.34
CA ARG A 237 15.51 -7.73 -15.78
C ARG A 237 14.84 -6.44 -16.20
N LYS A 238 14.82 -6.16 -17.52
CA LYS A 238 13.98 -5.09 -18.06
C LYS A 238 12.50 -5.41 -17.81
N LEU A 239 11.71 -4.38 -17.50
CA LEU A 239 10.27 -4.53 -17.32
C LEU A 239 9.60 -4.68 -18.69
N THR A 240 8.78 -5.70 -18.84
CA THR A 240 7.90 -5.88 -20.00
C THR A 240 6.45 -5.76 -19.50
N VAL A 241 5.76 -4.72 -19.92
CA VAL A 241 4.32 -4.51 -19.65
C VAL A 241 3.56 -4.77 -20.94
N THR A 242 2.99 -5.97 -21.07
CA THR A 242 2.15 -6.40 -22.20
C THR A 242 0.69 -6.50 -21.77
#